data_86b3501d99805d3188990f6f73650295
#
_entry.id   86b3501d99805d3188990f6f73650295
#
_cell.length_a   1.000
_cell.length_b   1.000
_cell.length_c   1.000
_cell.angle_alpha   90.00
_cell.angle_beta   90.00
_cell.angle_gamma   90.00
#
_symmetry.space_group_name_H-M   'P 1'
#
loop_
_entity.id
_entity.type
_entity.pdbx_description
1 polymer ?
#
loop_
_entity_poly.entity_id
_entity_poly.type
_entity_poly.pdbx_seq_one_letter_code
_entity_poly.pdbx_strand_id
1 'polypeptide(L)'
;MLKIAIVEDERECQEALIEHLRKYEKEKNEAFIVRIFNDGIDILDDYSADYDLIFLDIHMKYQDGMTTAKRIREVDANAQIVFITALAQYAIEGYKVNALDFILKPVVYEQLTTMQDRQCTMYFTRSQTARA
;
A
#
# COMPACT_ATOMS: atom_id res chain seq x y z
N MET A 1 -0.34 -1.71 -16.15
CA MET A 1 -1.33 -1.94 -15.09
C MET A 1 -0.61 -2.07 -13.76
N LEU A 2 -0.98 -1.28 -12.76
CA LEU A 2 -0.36 -1.33 -11.44
C LEU A 2 -0.90 -2.50 -10.62
N LYS A 3 -0.02 -3.15 -9.88
CA LYS A 3 -0.37 -4.23 -8.99
C LYS A 3 -0.32 -3.74 -7.54
N ILE A 4 -1.47 -3.78 -6.88
CA ILE A 4 -1.65 -3.21 -5.54
C ILE A 4 -1.99 -4.32 -4.55
N ALA A 5 -1.30 -4.33 -3.41
CA ALA A 5 -1.64 -5.19 -2.29
C ALA A 5 -2.32 -4.37 -1.20
N ILE A 6 -3.34 -4.93 -0.59
CA ILE A 6 -4.02 -4.36 0.57
C ILE A 6 -3.88 -5.35 1.71
N VAL A 7 -3.19 -4.96 2.77
CA VAL A 7 -2.99 -5.80 3.95
C VAL A 7 -3.79 -5.18 5.10
N GLU A 8 -4.96 -5.74 5.37
CA GLU A 8 -5.93 -5.21 6.31
C GLU A 8 -6.83 -6.34 6.80
N ASP A 9 -7.03 -6.46 8.10
CA ASP A 9 -7.83 -7.55 8.67
C ASP A 9 -9.30 -7.19 8.86
N GLU A 10 -9.68 -5.90 8.76
CA GLU A 10 -11.07 -5.47 8.88
C GLU A 10 -11.72 -5.38 7.51
N ARG A 11 -12.75 -6.18 7.29
CA ARG A 11 -13.44 -6.26 6.00
C ARG A 11 -14.01 -4.91 5.55
N GLU A 12 -14.56 -4.13 6.47
CA GLU A 12 -15.13 -2.82 6.14
C GLU A 12 -14.07 -1.88 5.61
N CYS A 13 -12.87 -1.91 6.19
CA CYS A 13 -11.74 -1.10 5.73
C CYS A 13 -11.24 -1.56 4.38
N GLN A 14 -11.18 -2.88 4.15
CA GLN A 14 -10.83 -3.45 2.84
C GLN A 14 -11.78 -2.96 1.77
N GLU A 15 -13.08 -3.07 2.02
CA GLU A 15 -14.11 -2.69 1.05
C GLU A 15 -14.09 -1.20 0.75
N ALA A 16 -13.91 -0.35 1.77
CA ALA A 16 -13.83 1.09 1.60
C ALA A 16 -12.65 1.48 0.72
N LEU A 17 -11.50 0.88 0.96
CA LEU A 17 -10.30 1.18 0.18
C LEU A 17 -10.45 0.71 -1.27
N ILE A 18 -11.02 -0.48 -1.48
CA ILE A 18 -11.29 -0.98 -2.83
C ILE A 18 -12.25 -0.04 -3.57
N GLU A 19 -13.30 0.42 -2.90
CA GLU A 19 -14.27 1.34 -3.50
C GLU A 19 -13.59 2.62 -3.98
N HIS A 20 -12.70 3.19 -3.16
CA HIS A 20 -11.91 4.36 -3.54
C HIS A 20 -10.99 4.06 -4.73
N LEU A 21 -10.35 2.91 -4.75
CA LEU A 21 -9.48 2.53 -5.87
C LEU A 21 -10.26 2.35 -7.16
N ARG A 22 -11.46 1.75 -7.09
CA ARG A 22 -12.31 1.58 -8.27
C ARG A 22 -12.81 2.92 -8.80
N LYS A 23 -13.11 3.87 -7.91
CA LYS A 23 -13.47 5.23 -8.31
C LYS A 23 -12.29 5.93 -9.01
N TYR A 24 -11.09 5.78 -8.47
CA TYR A 24 -9.88 6.32 -9.08
C TYR A 24 -9.67 5.77 -10.50
N GLU A 25 -9.83 4.46 -10.67
CA GLU A 25 -9.69 3.81 -11.98
C GLU A 25 -10.58 4.48 -13.02
N LYS A 26 -11.83 4.74 -12.66
CA LYS A 26 -12.80 5.36 -13.57
C LYS A 26 -12.44 6.81 -13.90
N GLU A 27 -12.07 7.58 -12.90
CA GLU A 27 -11.78 9.01 -13.07
C GLU A 27 -10.49 9.25 -13.83
N LYS A 28 -9.49 8.39 -13.68
CA LYS A 28 -8.15 8.57 -14.26
C LYS A 28 -7.89 7.64 -15.44
N ASN A 29 -8.88 6.85 -15.84
CA ASN A 29 -8.74 5.87 -16.93
C ASN A 29 -7.54 4.94 -16.68
N GLU A 30 -7.44 4.44 -15.45
CA GLU A 30 -6.42 3.50 -15.01
C GLU A 30 -7.04 2.14 -14.71
N ALA A 31 -6.19 1.12 -14.58
CA ALA A 31 -6.63 -0.21 -14.17
C ALA A 31 -5.61 -0.78 -13.18
N PHE A 32 -6.12 -1.37 -12.09
CA PHE A 32 -5.29 -1.96 -11.06
C PHE A 32 -5.60 -3.43 -10.88
N ILE A 33 -4.57 -4.22 -10.63
CA ILE A 33 -4.73 -5.58 -10.10
C ILE A 33 -4.62 -5.45 -8.59
N VAL A 34 -5.68 -5.81 -7.86
CA VAL A 34 -5.73 -5.65 -6.41
C VAL A 34 -5.78 -7.03 -5.74
N ARG A 35 -4.83 -7.28 -4.84
CA ARG A 35 -4.83 -8.47 -3.99
C ARG A 35 -5.00 -8.06 -2.54
N ILE A 36 -5.84 -8.81 -1.81
CA ILE A 36 -6.16 -8.53 -0.42
C ILE A 36 -5.57 -9.61 0.46
N PHE A 37 -4.90 -9.20 1.52
CA PHE A 37 -4.36 -10.08 2.55
C PHE A 37 -4.96 -9.66 3.89
N ASN A 38 -5.39 -10.64 4.66
CA ASN A 38 -6.04 -10.37 5.94
C ASN A 38 -5.06 -10.10 7.08
N ASP A 39 -3.78 -10.38 6.87
CA ASP A 39 -2.75 -10.17 7.89
C ASP A 39 -1.38 -10.07 7.24
N GLY A 40 -0.40 -9.52 7.98
CA GLY A 40 0.98 -9.41 7.51
C GLY A 40 1.64 -10.76 7.24
N ILE A 41 1.25 -11.80 7.98
CA ILE A 41 1.75 -13.15 7.73
C ILE A 41 1.37 -13.61 6.33
N ASP A 42 0.16 -13.28 5.90
CA ASP A 42 -0.36 -13.75 4.61
C ASP A 42 0.38 -13.17 3.41
N ILE A 43 0.75 -11.89 3.46
CA ILE A 43 1.51 -11.29 2.35
C ILE A 43 2.94 -11.83 2.29
N LEU A 44 3.52 -12.14 3.45
CA LEU A 44 4.89 -12.66 3.51
C LEU A 44 4.99 -14.11 3.08
N ASP A 45 3.90 -14.85 3.18
CA ASP A 45 3.84 -16.23 2.71
C ASP A 45 3.89 -16.23 1.19
N ASP A 46 5.02 -16.67 0.62
CA ASP A 46 5.26 -16.66 -0.82
C ASP A 46 5.20 -15.26 -1.44
N TYR A 47 5.92 -14.32 -0.82
CA TYR A 47 5.94 -12.92 -1.28
C TYR A 47 6.51 -12.81 -2.69
N SER A 48 5.73 -12.23 -3.61
CA SER A 48 6.09 -12.20 -5.04
C SER A 48 7.01 -11.04 -5.44
N ALA A 49 7.20 -10.04 -4.59
CA ALA A 49 8.09 -8.89 -4.84
C ALA A 49 7.77 -8.11 -6.13
N ASP A 50 6.53 -8.18 -6.60
CA ASP A 50 6.12 -7.50 -7.83
C ASP A 50 4.97 -6.51 -7.62
N TYR A 51 4.70 -6.15 -6.38
CA TYR A 51 3.70 -5.13 -6.07
C TYR A 51 4.24 -3.75 -6.33
N ASP A 52 3.48 -2.93 -7.02
CA ASP A 52 3.81 -1.52 -7.26
C ASP A 52 3.49 -0.67 -6.04
N LEU A 53 2.49 -1.07 -5.26
CA LEU A 53 2.08 -0.34 -4.08
C LEU A 53 1.48 -1.32 -3.06
N ILE A 54 1.84 -1.14 -1.79
CA ILE A 54 1.31 -1.94 -0.69
C ILE A 54 0.67 -1.00 0.32
N PHE A 55 -0.65 -1.13 0.49
CA PHE A 55 -1.36 -0.49 1.59
C PHE A 55 -1.31 -1.43 2.79
N LEU A 56 -0.86 -0.95 3.92
CA LEU A 56 -0.55 -1.80 5.06
C LEU A 56 -1.08 -1.18 6.34
N ASP A 57 -2.03 -1.86 6.99
CA ASP A 57 -2.48 -1.45 8.32
C ASP A 57 -1.44 -1.83 9.36
N ILE A 58 -1.33 -1.07 10.42
CA ILE A 58 -0.38 -1.34 11.50
C ILE A 58 -0.97 -2.34 12.49
N HIS A 59 -2.23 -2.15 12.88
CA HIS A 59 -2.88 -3.04 13.85
C HIS A 59 -3.54 -4.23 13.18
N MET A 60 -2.96 -5.40 13.31
CA MET A 60 -3.52 -6.67 12.82
C MET A 60 -3.36 -7.75 13.87
N LYS A 61 -4.15 -8.83 13.72
CA LYS A 61 -4.30 -9.84 14.75
C LYS A 61 -3.01 -10.64 15.02
N TYR A 62 -2.31 -11.04 13.99
CA TYR A 62 -1.17 -11.97 14.12
C TYR A 62 0.17 -11.28 13.96
N GLN A 63 0.33 -10.44 12.96
CA GLN A 63 1.59 -9.73 12.73
C GLN A 63 1.29 -8.27 12.39
N ASP A 64 1.80 -7.33 13.17
CA ASP A 64 1.56 -5.92 12.94
C ASP A 64 2.24 -5.41 11.66
N GLY A 65 1.76 -4.26 11.18
CA GLY A 65 2.23 -3.69 9.93
C GLY A 65 3.67 -3.23 9.95
N MET A 66 4.16 -2.74 11.09
CA MET A 66 5.56 -2.33 11.18
C MET A 66 6.51 -3.51 11.02
N THR A 67 6.22 -4.62 11.69
CA THR A 67 6.99 -5.85 11.55
C THR A 67 6.93 -6.36 10.11
N THR A 68 5.73 -6.36 9.53
CA THR A 68 5.53 -6.77 8.14
C THR A 68 6.35 -5.93 7.19
N ALA A 69 6.32 -4.60 7.35
CA ALA A 69 7.08 -3.67 6.49
C ALA A 69 8.57 -3.92 6.57
N LYS A 70 9.09 -4.14 7.77
CA LYS A 70 10.52 -4.44 7.97
C LYS A 70 10.93 -5.71 7.24
N ARG A 71 10.10 -6.75 7.31
CA ARG A 71 10.35 -8.01 6.62
C ARG A 71 10.27 -7.87 5.11
N ILE A 72 9.31 -7.08 4.61
CA ILE A 72 9.22 -6.78 3.19
C ILE A 72 10.50 -6.08 2.71
N ARG A 73 10.98 -5.10 3.48
CA ARG A 73 12.21 -4.38 3.11
C ARG A 73 13.44 -5.27 3.03
N GLU A 74 13.50 -6.33 3.82
CA GLU A 74 14.61 -7.27 3.77
C GLU A 74 14.71 -7.99 2.43
N VAL A 75 13.58 -8.24 1.77
CA VAL A 75 13.54 -8.99 0.50
C VAL A 75 13.17 -8.13 -0.69
N ASP A 76 12.70 -6.90 -0.48
CA ASP A 76 12.23 -6.01 -1.53
C ASP A 76 12.44 -4.56 -1.10
N ALA A 77 13.66 -4.08 -1.26
CA ALA A 77 14.04 -2.73 -0.83
C ALA A 77 13.29 -1.63 -1.58
N ASN A 78 12.78 -1.92 -2.77
CA ASN A 78 12.13 -0.93 -3.62
C ASN A 78 10.60 -0.94 -3.51
N ALA A 79 10.01 -1.81 -2.69
CA ALA A 79 8.57 -1.84 -2.51
C ALA A 79 8.07 -0.50 -1.98
N GLN A 80 6.98 -0.01 -2.53
CA GLN A 80 6.37 1.23 -2.07
C GLN A 80 5.27 0.90 -1.07
N ILE A 81 5.43 1.37 0.15
CA ILE A 81 4.54 1.04 1.26
C ILE A 81 3.84 2.30 1.74
N VAL A 82 2.52 2.22 1.86
CA VAL A 82 1.69 3.26 2.45
C VAL A 82 0.98 2.66 3.66
N PHE A 83 1.24 3.22 4.83
CA PHE A 83 0.53 2.79 6.04
C PHE A 83 -0.83 3.43 6.12
N ILE A 84 -1.84 2.64 6.48
CA ILE A 84 -3.19 3.12 6.74
C ILE A 84 -3.58 2.63 8.13
N THR A 85 -3.79 3.55 9.07
CA THR A 85 -4.08 3.18 10.45
C THR A 85 -4.86 4.27 11.16
N ALA A 86 -5.51 3.90 12.28
CA ALA A 86 -6.16 4.85 13.17
C ALA A 86 -5.19 5.51 14.16
N LEU A 87 -3.92 5.07 14.19
CA LEU A 87 -2.97 5.43 15.24
C LEU A 87 -1.87 6.35 14.72
N ALA A 88 -2.04 7.66 14.94
CA ALA A 88 -1.11 8.69 14.47
C ALA A 88 0.31 8.56 15.03
N GLN A 89 0.46 7.95 16.21
CA GLN A 89 1.77 7.84 16.85
C GLN A 89 2.76 6.98 16.07
N TYR A 90 2.28 6.18 15.13
CA TYR A 90 3.15 5.33 14.31
C TYR A 90 3.75 6.05 13.10
N ALA A 91 3.39 7.31 12.85
CA ALA A 91 3.90 8.05 11.69
C ALA A 91 5.44 8.13 11.68
N ILE A 92 6.05 8.34 12.86
CA ILE A 92 7.52 8.42 12.99
C ILE A 92 8.16 7.06 12.65
N GLU A 93 7.53 5.96 13.07
CA GLU A 93 8.02 4.62 12.78
C GLU A 93 8.04 4.34 11.27
N GLY A 94 7.13 4.96 10.51
CA GLY A 94 7.09 4.82 9.06
C GLY A 94 8.38 5.25 8.37
N TYR A 95 9.08 6.25 8.91
CA TYR A 95 10.36 6.69 8.36
C TYR A 95 11.43 5.60 8.43
N LYS A 96 11.37 4.76 9.45
CA LYS A 96 12.37 3.68 9.63
C LYS A 96 12.28 2.61 8.56
N VAL A 97 11.11 2.44 7.93
CA VAL A 97 10.90 1.49 6.84
C VAL A 97 10.74 2.17 5.50
N ASN A 98 11.02 3.47 5.45
CA ASN A 98 11.01 4.26 4.23
C ASN A 98 9.66 4.23 3.52
N ALA A 99 8.59 4.40 4.29
CA ALA A 99 7.23 4.41 3.74
C ALA A 99 7.03 5.59 2.80
N LEU A 100 6.25 5.37 1.74
CA LEU A 100 5.88 6.43 0.79
C LEU A 100 4.96 7.46 1.45
N ASP A 101 4.02 6.99 2.24
CA ASP A 101 3.05 7.85 2.88
C ASP A 101 2.44 7.17 4.11
N PHE A 102 1.71 7.96 4.89
CA PHE A 102 1.04 7.51 6.10
C PHE A 102 -0.34 8.16 6.12
N ILE A 103 -1.39 7.36 6.05
CA ILE A 103 -2.76 7.83 5.97
C ILE A 103 -3.52 7.40 7.22
N LEU A 104 -4.17 8.37 7.89
CA LEU A 104 -5.02 8.09 9.04
C LEU A 104 -6.41 7.65 8.59
N LYS A 105 -6.96 6.66 9.27
CA LYS A 105 -8.35 6.24 9.05
C LYS A 105 -9.31 7.25 9.66
N PRO A 106 -10.49 7.49 9.09
CA PRO A 106 -10.97 6.88 7.84
C PRO A 106 -10.29 7.50 6.61
N VAL A 107 -10.05 6.68 5.59
CA VAL A 107 -9.40 7.13 4.36
C VAL A 107 -10.35 8.05 3.60
N VAL A 108 -9.87 9.26 3.29
CA VAL A 108 -10.61 10.23 2.49
C VAL A 108 -10.16 10.11 1.04
N TYR A 109 -11.10 10.11 0.10
CA TYR A 109 -10.80 9.89 -1.30
C TYR A 109 -9.78 10.88 -1.86
N GLU A 110 -9.89 12.16 -1.50
CA GLU A 110 -8.98 13.21 -1.96
C GLU A 110 -7.54 12.95 -1.52
N GLN A 111 -7.35 12.43 -0.32
CA GLN A 111 -6.01 12.06 0.16
C GLN A 111 -5.45 10.88 -0.63
N LEU A 112 -6.30 9.92 -0.95
CA LEU A 112 -5.92 8.77 -1.76
C LEU A 112 -5.55 9.19 -3.17
N THR A 113 -6.31 10.09 -3.81
CA THR A 113 -6.01 10.55 -5.16
C THR A 113 -4.67 11.25 -5.25
N THR A 114 -4.35 12.11 -4.29
CA THR A 114 -3.06 12.80 -4.25
C THR A 114 -1.90 11.79 -4.18
N MET A 115 -2.03 10.79 -3.34
CA MET A 115 -1.01 9.77 -3.17
C MET A 115 -0.92 8.88 -4.42
N GLN A 116 -2.05 8.47 -5.00
CA GLN A 116 -2.07 7.63 -6.20
C GLN A 116 -1.51 8.35 -7.42
N ASP A 117 -1.76 9.64 -7.54
CA ASP A 117 -1.18 10.44 -8.62
C ASP A 117 0.35 10.43 -8.52
N ARG A 118 0.90 10.59 -7.32
CA ARG A 118 2.33 10.48 -7.10
C ARG A 118 2.85 9.09 -7.44
N GLN A 119 2.12 8.05 -7.05
CA GLN A 119 2.51 6.67 -7.30
C GLN A 119 2.56 6.37 -8.80
N CYS A 120 1.55 6.80 -9.54
CA CYS A 120 1.52 6.62 -10.99
C CYS A 120 2.71 7.31 -11.67
N THR A 121 3.03 8.53 -11.23
CA THR A 121 4.18 9.28 -11.73
C THR A 121 5.48 8.54 -11.43
N MET A 122 5.64 8.05 -10.24
CA MET A 122 6.84 7.31 -9.83
C MET A 122 6.98 6.01 -10.61
N TYR A 123 5.88 5.29 -10.81
CA TYR A 123 5.88 4.07 -11.60
C TYR A 123 6.30 4.34 -13.04
N PHE A 124 5.75 5.38 -13.64
CA PHE A 124 6.09 5.75 -15.01
C PHE A 124 7.58 6.08 -15.13
N THR A 125 8.12 6.84 -14.18
CA THR A 125 9.55 7.18 -14.13
C THR A 125 10.42 5.93 -14.04
N ARG A 126 10.04 5.00 -13.15
CA ARG A 126 10.75 3.74 -12.98
C ARG A 126 10.74 2.90 -14.26
N SER A 127 9.59 2.83 -14.92
CA SER A 127 9.46 2.10 -16.19
C SER A 127 10.37 2.67 -17.26
N GLN A 128 10.45 3.98 -17.36
CA GLN A 128 11.34 4.64 -18.31
C GLN A 128 12.82 4.35 -18.00
N THR A 129 13.18 4.41 -16.72
CA THR A 129 14.53 4.09 -16.27
C THR A 129 14.89 2.64 -16.60
N ALA A 130 13.95 1.72 -16.39
CA ALA A 130 14.18 0.31 -16.68
C ALA A 130 14.36 0.03 -18.17
N ARG A 131 13.80 0.87 -19.03
CA ARG A 131 13.94 0.74 -20.49
C ARG A 131 15.23 1.35 -21.02
N ALA A 132 15.83 2.21 -20.24
CA ALA A 132 17.09 2.83 -20.62
C ALA A 132 18.26 1.86 -20.42
#